data_5cf42262465c9a53efd635304eaa2270
#
_entry.id   5cf42262465c9a53efd635304eaa2270
#
_cell.length_a   1.000
_cell.length_b   1.000
_cell.length_c   1.000
_cell.angle_alpha   90.00
_cell.angle_beta   90.00
_cell.angle_gamma   90.00
#
_symmetry.space_group_name_H-M   'P 1'
#
loop_
_entity.id
_entity.type
_entity.pdbx_description
1 polymer ?
#
loop_
_entity_poly.entity_id
_entity_poly.type
_entity_poly.pdbx_seq_one_letter_code
_entity_poly.pdbx_strand_id
1 'polypeptide(L)'
;ASVCWEGPSAQNALDEHFGYNNDITCEVKINYTDEEWELLIKNQLDRGWTIVYRGYSDDAGHAWNMDGYQDNYYHCNWGWGGSANGYFYFDNLNGGGYNFIDSQAALLNIIPENLIEPVALYDFITDDLLVQFFDLSEMVNEDQIIQWEWNFDDGNVSYESSPQHTYDDYGSYNVNLTVMNNYGLYSSPHFETIILLDLFGDLNEDGSIDVIDVVQLVNYILENDMSQNFGFYDLNLDFQINVLDIILLVQIIIN
;
A
#
# COMPACT_ATOMS: atom_id res chain seq x y z
N ALA A 1 -25.13 -28.69 6.50
CA ALA A 1 -23.71 -28.42 6.78
C ALA A 1 -23.59 -27.01 7.32
N SER A 2 -22.78 -26.81 8.35
CA SER A 2 -22.51 -25.48 8.91
C SER A 2 -21.47 -24.77 8.03
N VAL A 3 -21.63 -23.49 7.79
CA VAL A 3 -20.59 -22.67 7.14
C VAL A 3 -19.53 -22.31 8.17
N CYS A 4 -19.95 -22.05 9.40
CA CYS A 4 -19.11 -21.63 10.52
C CYS A 4 -19.31 -22.58 11.72
N TRP A 5 -18.26 -22.73 12.55
CA TRP A 5 -18.21 -23.36 13.89
C TRP A 5 -18.14 -24.89 14.00
N GLU A 6 -18.05 -25.33 15.25
CA GLU A 6 -17.67 -26.67 15.71
C GLU A 6 -18.34 -27.81 14.94
N GLY A 7 -17.53 -28.72 14.45
CA GLY A 7 -17.94 -29.85 13.65
C GLY A 7 -17.59 -29.67 12.16
N PRO A 8 -18.02 -30.56 11.28
CA PRO A 8 -17.72 -30.47 9.85
C PRO A 8 -18.38 -29.23 9.24
N SER A 9 -17.60 -28.17 9.06
CA SER A 9 -17.99 -26.89 8.49
C SER A 9 -17.20 -26.58 7.21
N ALA A 10 -17.64 -25.61 6.40
CA ALA A 10 -16.89 -25.18 5.24
C ALA A 10 -15.54 -24.58 5.67
N GLN A 11 -15.47 -23.85 6.77
CA GLN A 11 -14.25 -23.31 7.34
C GLN A 11 -13.21 -24.41 7.62
N ASN A 12 -13.57 -25.43 8.39
CA ASN A 12 -12.68 -26.54 8.71
C ASN A 12 -12.25 -27.32 7.47
N ALA A 13 -13.13 -27.48 6.49
CA ALA A 13 -12.77 -28.17 5.25
C ALA A 13 -11.73 -27.40 4.44
N LEU A 14 -11.88 -26.09 4.35
CA LEU A 14 -10.92 -25.22 3.65
C LEU A 14 -9.54 -25.25 4.32
N ASP A 15 -9.49 -25.13 5.63
CA ASP A 15 -8.29 -25.15 6.45
C ASP A 15 -7.61 -26.55 6.44
N GLU A 16 -8.33 -27.61 6.89
CA GLU A 16 -7.74 -28.94 7.12
C GLU A 16 -7.48 -29.75 5.85
N HIS A 17 -8.22 -29.48 4.74
CA HIS A 17 -8.23 -30.38 3.58
C HIS A 17 -7.88 -29.72 2.24
N PHE A 18 -8.00 -28.40 2.13
CA PHE A 18 -7.84 -27.70 0.86
C PHE A 18 -6.65 -26.74 0.82
N GLY A 19 -5.84 -26.65 1.90
CA GLY A 19 -4.62 -25.85 1.94
C GLY A 19 -4.89 -24.34 1.91
N TYR A 20 -5.97 -23.91 2.53
CA TYR A 20 -6.22 -22.50 2.81
C TYR A 20 -5.62 -22.12 4.15
N ASN A 21 -5.31 -20.82 4.34
CA ASN A 21 -4.64 -20.36 5.54
C ASN A 21 -5.55 -20.43 6.78
N ASN A 22 -4.92 -20.40 7.98
CA ASN A 22 -5.60 -20.48 9.25
C ASN A 22 -6.31 -19.16 9.64
N ASP A 23 -6.17 -18.09 8.84
CA ASP A 23 -6.77 -16.78 9.10
C ASP A 23 -8.21 -16.67 8.60
N ILE A 24 -8.76 -17.77 8.08
CA ILE A 24 -10.18 -17.82 7.70
C ILE A 24 -11.01 -17.53 8.93
N THR A 25 -11.77 -16.43 8.90
CA THR A 25 -12.69 -16.03 9.96
C THR A 25 -14.14 -16.23 9.55
N CYS A 26 -14.98 -16.50 10.52
CA CYS A 26 -16.42 -16.50 10.34
C CYS A 26 -17.05 -15.35 11.10
N GLU A 27 -17.54 -14.37 10.36
CA GLU A 27 -18.18 -13.20 10.91
C GLU A 27 -19.70 -13.29 10.81
N VAL A 28 -20.39 -12.80 11.83
CA VAL A 28 -21.85 -12.86 11.92
C VAL A 28 -22.40 -11.43 11.91
N LYS A 29 -23.28 -11.13 10.94
CA LYS A 29 -23.75 -9.77 10.67
C LYS A 29 -24.34 -9.05 11.89
N ILE A 30 -24.98 -9.77 12.79
CA ILE A 30 -25.62 -9.17 13.98
C ILE A 30 -24.63 -8.48 14.94
N ASN A 31 -23.34 -8.77 14.82
CA ASN A 31 -22.27 -8.15 15.61
C ASN A 31 -21.80 -6.79 15.06
N TYR A 32 -22.33 -6.36 13.91
CA TYR A 32 -21.90 -5.19 13.14
C TYR A 32 -23.08 -4.27 12.87
N THR A 33 -22.82 -2.97 12.71
CA THR A 33 -23.76 -2.07 12.05
C THR A 33 -23.82 -2.39 10.56
N ASP A 34 -24.82 -1.89 9.83
CA ASP A 34 -24.92 -2.14 8.39
C ASP A 34 -23.71 -1.54 7.64
N GLU A 35 -23.24 -0.36 8.03
CA GLU A 35 -22.07 0.29 7.44
C GLU A 35 -20.78 -0.50 7.69
N GLU A 36 -20.57 -0.98 8.93
CA GLU A 36 -19.39 -1.80 9.26
C GLU A 36 -19.42 -3.12 8.51
N TRP A 37 -20.59 -3.75 8.38
CA TRP A 37 -20.75 -4.98 7.61
C TRP A 37 -20.45 -4.80 6.14
N GLU A 38 -20.99 -3.75 5.52
CA GLU A 38 -20.72 -3.42 4.12
C GLU A 38 -19.23 -3.16 3.89
N LEU A 39 -18.57 -2.41 4.75
CA LEU A 39 -17.13 -2.14 4.66
C LEU A 39 -16.32 -3.42 4.78
N LEU A 40 -16.66 -4.30 5.72
CA LEU A 40 -16.01 -5.59 5.93
C LEU A 40 -16.07 -6.47 4.67
N ILE A 41 -17.25 -6.57 4.06
CA ILE A 41 -17.47 -7.35 2.83
C ILE A 41 -16.75 -6.71 1.63
N LYS A 42 -16.85 -5.39 1.44
CA LYS A 42 -16.19 -4.68 0.34
C LYS A 42 -14.67 -4.82 0.41
N ASN A 43 -14.07 -4.72 1.59
CA ASN A 43 -12.63 -4.91 1.78
C ASN A 43 -12.11 -6.28 1.31
N GLN A 44 -12.93 -7.33 1.38
CA GLN A 44 -12.58 -8.65 0.84
C GLN A 44 -12.68 -8.66 -0.69
N LEU A 45 -13.78 -8.14 -1.21
CA LEU A 45 -14.07 -8.14 -2.64
C LEU A 45 -13.12 -7.22 -3.43
N ASP A 46 -12.69 -6.09 -2.86
CA ASP A 46 -11.70 -5.17 -3.44
C ASP A 46 -10.32 -5.84 -3.61
N ARG A 47 -9.99 -6.81 -2.75
CA ARG A 47 -8.80 -7.65 -2.88
C ARG A 47 -8.95 -8.80 -3.86
N GLY A 48 -10.12 -8.95 -4.50
CA GLY A 48 -10.44 -10.08 -5.36
C GLY A 48 -10.73 -11.39 -4.62
N TRP A 49 -10.97 -11.34 -3.31
CA TRP A 49 -11.23 -12.52 -2.49
C TRP A 49 -12.70 -12.87 -2.47
N THR A 50 -13.02 -14.09 -2.87
CA THR A 50 -14.39 -14.60 -2.84
C THR A 50 -14.82 -14.88 -1.41
N ILE A 51 -16.08 -14.56 -1.11
CA ILE A 51 -16.70 -14.76 0.21
C ILE A 51 -17.67 -15.94 0.14
N VAL A 52 -17.61 -16.86 1.09
CA VAL A 52 -18.70 -17.82 1.31
C VAL A 52 -19.67 -17.20 2.29
N TYR A 53 -20.83 -16.83 1.79
CA TYR A 53 -21.90 -16.18 2.55
C TYR A 53 -23.01 -17.18 2.88
N ARG A 54 -23.71 -16.96 3.98
CA ARG A 54 -24.91 -17.73 4.35
C ARG A 54 -26.01 -16.85 4.90
N GLY A 55 -27.23 -17.31 4.77
CA GLY A 55 -28.41 -16.75 5.44
C GLY A 55 -29.51 -17.79 5.59
N TYR A 56 -30.53 -17.41 6.30
CA TYR A 56 -31.73 -18.21 6.51
C TYR A 56 -32.96 -17.42 6.07
N SER A 57 -33.97 -18.14 5.62
CA SER A 57 -35.35 -17.71 5.48
C SER A 57 -36.23 -18.51 6.46
N ASP A 58 -37.51 -18.21 6.54
CA ASP A 58 -38.45 -18.95 7.40
C ASP A 58 -38.43 -20.47 7.14
N ASP A 59 -38.20 -20.89 5.90
CA ASP A 59 -38.33 -22.27 5.46
C ASP A 59 -36.99 -22.98 5.17
N ALA A 60 -35.90 -22.23 4.96
CA ALA A 60 -34.64 -22.81 4.50
C ALA A 60 -33.40 -21.99 4.88
N GLY A 61 -32.27 -22.68 5.06
CA GLY A 61 -30.95 -22.07 5.14
C GLY A 61 -30.18 -22.35 3.86
N HIS A 62 -29.39 -21.38 3.41
CA HIS A 62 -28.54 -21.54 2.22
C HIS A 62 -27.17 -20.88 2.42
N ALA A 63 -26.19 -21.37 1.66
CA ALA A 63 -24.87 -20.78 1.53
C ALA A 63 -24.52 -20.61 0.07
N TRP A 64 -23.90 -19.49 -0.27
CA TRP A 64 -23.53 -19.11 -1.65
C TRP A 64 -22.22 -18.33 -1.68
N ASN A 65 -21.69 -18.08 -2.87
CA ASN A 65 -20.54 -17.23 -3.03
C ASN A 65 -20.96 -15.79 -3.33
N MET A 66 -20.26 -14.83 -2.72
CA MET A 66 -20.23 -13.43 -3.15
C MET A 66 -18.87 -13.15 -3.78
N ASP A 67 -18.85 -12.64 -5.00
CA ASP A 67 -17.65 -12.49 -5.82
C ASP A 67 -17.52 -11.10 -6.48
N GLY A 68 -18.35 -10.14 -6.08
CA GLY A 68 -18.28 -8.75 -6.53
C GLY A 68 -19.40 -7.89 -5.96
N TYR A 69 -19.29 -6.58 -6.21
CA TYR A 69 -20.35 -5.63 -5.87
C TYR A 69 -20.39 -4.46 -6.85
N GLN A 70 -21.51 -3.77 -6.88
CA GLN A 70 -21.70 -2.49 -7.55
C GLN A 70 -22.53 -1.59 -6.63
N ASP A 71 -21.96 -0.49 -6.19
CA ASP A 71 -22.52 0.37 -5.13
C ASP A 71 -22.80 -0.43 -3.85
N ASN A 72 -24.06 -0.60 -3.44
CA ASN A 72 -24.49 -1.39 -2.29
C ASN A 72 -25.17 -2.69 -2.70
N TYR A 73 -25.04 -3.08 -3.97
CA TYR A 73 -25.53 -4.38 -4.47
C TYR A 73 -24.37 -5.38 -4.56
N TYR A 74 -24.55 -6.54 -3.97
CA TYR A 74 -23.56 -7.61 -3.91
C TYR A 74 -23.94 -8.73 -4.87
N HIS A 75 -22.99 -9.14 -5.71
CA HIS A 75 -23.22 -10.24 -6.65
C HIS A 75 -23.23 -11.57 -5.91
N CYS A 76 -24.36 -12.26 -5.97
CA CYS A 76 -24.59 -13.56 -5.35
C CYS A 76 -24.61 -14.66 -6.42
N ASN A 77 -23.69 -15.60 -6.29
CA ASN A 77 -23.71 -16.87 -7.04
C ASN A 77 -24.29 -17.96 -6.12
N TRP A 78 -25.57 -18.25 -6.31
CA TRP A 78 -26.32 -19.17 -5.46
C TRP A 78 -25.91 -20.64 -5.57
N GLY A 79 -25.05 -21.02 -6.54
CA GLY A 79 -24.65 -22.39 -6.75
C GLY A 79 -25.69 -23.27 -7.47
N TRP A 80 -26.73 -22.66 -8.04
CA TRP A 80 -27.82 -23.37 -8.73
C TRP A 80 -27.65 -23.37 -10.27
N GLY A 81 -26.42 -23.60 -10.72
CA GLY A 81 -26.11 -23.60 -12.15
C GLY A 81 -26.34 -22.26 -12.86
N GLY A 82 -26.18 -21.16 -12.15
CA GLY A 82 -26.42 -19.79 -12.63
C GLY A 82 -27.86 -19.32 -12.47
N SER A 83 -28.77 -20.17 -12.01
CA SER A 83 -30.16 -19.79 -11.77
C SER A 83 -30.26 -18.83 -10.59
N ALA A 84 -31.00 -17.75 -10.76
CA ALA A 84 -31.21 -16.65 -9.80
C ALA A 84 -29.94 -15.87 -9.40
N ASN A 85 -28.77 -16.11 -10.02
CA ASN A 85 -27.59 -15.27 -9.80
C ASN A 85 -27.90 -13.81 -10.15
N GLY A 86 -27.30 -12.89 -9.42
CA GLY A 86 -27.52 -11.45 -9.62
C GLY A 86 -27.03 -10.60 -8.45
N TYR A 87 -27.45 -9.34 -8.45
CA TYR A 87 -27.04 -8.35 -7.47
C TYR A 87 -28.16 -8.12 -6.46
N PHE A 88 -27.83 -8.18 -5.18
CA PHE A 88 -28.79 -8.12 -4.06
C PHE A 88 -28.28 -7.19 -2.96
N TYR A 89 -29.21 -6.64 -2.15
CA TYR A 89 -28.90 -5.96 -0.89
C TYR A 89 -28.88 -6.97 0.28
N PHE A 90 -28.21 -6.64 1.37
CA PHE A 90 -28.21 -7.47 2.58
C PHE A 90 -29.56 -7.59 3.30
N ASP A 91 -30.47 -6.65 3.05
CA ASP A 91 -31.84 -6.68 3.57
C ASP A 91 -32.84 -7.33 2.61
N ASN A 92 -32.39 -7.72 1.41
CA ASN A 92 -33.19 -8.36 0.38
C ASN A 92 -32.37 -9.35 -0.46
N LEU A 93 -32.01 -10.48 0.15
CA LEU A 93 -31.26 -11.59 -0.45
C LEU A 93 -32.21 -12.64 -1.02
N ASN A 94 -33.04 -12.23 -2.00
CA ASN A 94 -34.10 -13.07 -2.56
C ASN A 94 -33.61 -13.94 -3.73
N GLY A 95 -33.09 -15.11 -3.41
CA GLY A 95 -32.66 -16.12 -4.38
C GLY A 95 -33.66 -17.29 -4.48
N GLY A 96 -34.09 -17.60 -5.71
CA GLY A 96 -34.95 -18.78 -5.97
C GLY A 96 -36.32 -18.77 -5.25
N GLY A 97 -36.80 -17.59 -4.85
CA GLY A 97 -38.08 -17.44 -4.14
C GLY A 97 -37.98 -17.48 -2.60
N TYR A 98 -36.77 -17.58 -2.07
CA TYR A 98 -36.45 -17.50 -0.64
C TYR A 98 -35.69 -16.22 -0.34
N ASN A 99 -36.02 -15.51 0.76
CA ASN A 99 -35.30 -14.33 1.21
C ASN A 99 -34.39 -14.68 2.40
N PHE A 100 -33.08 -14.79 2.19
CA PHE A 100 -32.10 -15.31 3.15
C PHE A 100 -31.51 -14.20 4.04
N ILE A 101 -32.37 -13.41 4.68
CA ILE A 101 -31.94 -12.23 5.47
C ILE A 101 -31.70 -12.54 6.97
N ASP A 102 -32.10 -13.71 7.45
CA ASP A 102 -31.94 -14.07 8.85
C ASP A 102 -30.58 -14.73 9.11
N SER A 103 -30.00 -14.49 10.28
CA SER A 103 -28.76 -15.13 10.77
C SER A 103 -27.63 -15.13 9.72
N GLN A 104 -27.46 -14.00 9.04
CA GLN A 104 -26.44 -13.80 8.01
C GLN A 104 -25.04 -13.93 8.61
N ALA A 105 -24.15 -14.62 7.89
CA ALA A 105 -22.75 -14.76 8.23
C ALA A 105 -21.89 -14.94 6.96
N ALA A 106 -20.61 -14.62 7.07
CA ALA A 106 -19.62 -14.70 6.00
C ALA A 106 -18.35 -15.42 6.47
N LEU A 107 -17.80 -16.29 5.63
CA LEU A 107 -16.40 -16.71 5.72
C LEU A 107 -15.56 -15.73 4.94
N LEU A 108 -14.56 -15.16 5.59
CA LEU A 108 -13.64 -14.17 5.10
C LEU A 108 -12.21 -14.71 5.12
N ASN A 109 -11.30 -14.03 4.42
CA ASN A 109 -9.89 -14.40 4.32
C ASN A 109 -9.69 -15.81 3.74
N ILE A 110 -10.50 -16.19 2.75
CA ILE A 110 -10.38 -17.48 2.06
C ILE A 110 -9.24 -17.36 1.03
N ILE A 111 -8.01 -17.50 1.52
CA ILE A 111 -6.78 -17.40 0.72
C ILE A 111 -5.93 -18.66 0.89
N PRO A 112 -5.20 -19.12 -0.15
CA PRO A 112 -4.31 -20.27 -0.03
C PRO A 112 -3.23 -20.08 1.04
N GLU A 113 -2.85 -21.16 1.75
CA GLU A 113 -1.89 -21.13 2.87
C GLU A 113 -0.48 -20.62 2.48
N ASN A 114 -0.09 -20.81 1.24
CA ASN A 114 1.26 -20.48 0.77
C ASN A 114 1.36 -19.14 0.02
N LEU A 115 0.40 -18.24 0.20
CA LEU A 115 0.52 -16.91 -0.35
C LEU A 115 1.51 -16.08 0.48
N ILE A 116 2.49 -15.52 -0.22
CA ILE A 116 3.53 -14.68 0.36
C ILE A 116 3.24 -13.23 -0.04
N GLU A 117 3.33 -12.32 0.95
CA GLU A 117 3.24 -10.90 0.70
C GLU A 117 4.41 -10.44 -0.19
N PRO A 118 4.18 -9.50 -1.12
CA PRO A 118 5.27 -8.89 -1.86
C PRO A 118 6.17 -8.07 -0.92
N VAL A 119 7.40 -7.86 -1.34
CA VAL A 119 8.34 -6.98 -0.65
C VAL A 119 8.47 -5.70 -1.46
N ALA A 120 8.01 -4.58 -0.92
CA ALA A 120 8.19 -3.27 -1.54
C ALA A 120 9.65 -2.83 -1.42
N LEU A 121 10.26 -2.47 -2.53
CA LEU A 121 11.60 -1.90 -2.63
C LEU A 121 11.62 -0.90 -3.79
N TYR A 122 12.42 0.15 -3.68
CA TYR A 122 12.64 1.07 -4.77
C TYR A 122 14.01 1.74 -4.69
N ASP A 123 14.42 2.37 -5.78
CA ASP A 123 15.56 3.27 -5.88
C ASP A 123 15.09 4.57 -6.55
N PHE A 124 15.88 5.62 -6.49
CA PHE A 124 15.53 6.90 -7.12
C PHE A 124 16.77 7.66 -7.58
N ILE A 125 16.57 8.58 -8.51
CA ILE A 125 17.55 9.60 -8.90
C ILE A 125 16.88 10.98 -8.80
N THR A 126 17.66 11.96 -8.40
CA THR A 126 17.23 13.36 -8.28
C THR A 126 17.87 14.22 -9.35
N ASP A 127 17.09 15.15 -9.92
CA ASP A 127 17.54 16.22 -10.79
C ASP A 127 16.83 17.49 -10.33
N ASP A 128 17.49 18.26 -9.48
CA ASP A 128 16.91 19.40 -8.79
C ASP A 128 15.68 18.97 -7.96
N LEU A 129 14.52 19.57 -8.16
CA LEU A 129 13.26 19.21 -7.52
C LEU A 129 12.54 18.02 -8.16
N LEU A 130 13.04 17.54 -9.31
CA LEU A 130 12.49 16.38 -10.01
C LEU A 130 13.13 15.08 -9.49
N VAL A 131 12.29 14.13 -9.09
CA VAL A 131 12.73 12.78 -8.68
C VAL A 131 12.11 11.73 -9.58
N GLN A 132 12.95 10.87 -10.15
CA GLN A 132 12.54 9.68 -10.87
C GLN A 132 12.67 8.48 -9.95
N PHE A 133 11.56 7.78 -9.71
CA PHE A 133 11.52 6.55 -8.92
C PHE A 133 11.59 5.32 -9.82
N PHE A 134 12.19 4.24 -9.29
CA PHE A 134 12.30 2.95 -9.95
C PHE A 134 11.81 1.86 -9.00
N ASP A 135 10.75 1.15 -9.39
CA ASP A 135 10.26 0.00 -8.65
C ASP A 135 11.28 -1.15 -8.73
N LEU A 136 11.71 -1.63 -7.57
CA LEU A 136 12.57 -2.79 -7.36
C LEU A 136 11.88 -3.85 -6.49
N SER A 137 10.57 -3.74 -6.34
CA SER A 137 9.79 -4.64 -5.48
C SER A 137 9.89 -6.09 -5.94
N GLU A 138 9.96 -7.01 -4.99
CA GLU A 138 10.20 -8.43 -5.24
C GLU A 138 8.98 -9.28 -4.89
N MET A 139 8.81 -10.35 -5.66
CA MET A 139 7.90 -11.45 -5.36
C MET A 139 8.67 -12.75 -5.15
N VAL A 140 8.22 -13.54 -4.19
CA VAL A 140 8.73 -14.90 -3.98
C VAL A 140 7.80 -15.84 -4.72
N ASN A 141 8.13 -16.34 -5.85
CA ASN A 141 7.41 -17.23 -6.76
C ASN A 141 7.10 -16.57 -8.12
N GLU A 142 6.22 -17.21 -8.92
CA GLU A 142 5.77 -16.71 -10.24
C GLU A 142 4.63 -15.67 -10.14
N ASP A 143 4.37 -15.13 -8.94
CA ASP A 143 3.34 -14.13 -8.69
C ASP A 143 3.73 -12.77 -9.27
N GLN A 144 2.74 -11.90 -9.50
CA GLN A 144 2.96 -10.60 -10.13
C GLN A 144 2.51 -9.47 -9.20
N ILE A 145 3.30 -8.41 -9.15
CA ILE A 145 2.85 -7.13 -8.59
C ILE A 145 1.93 -6.49 -9.63
N ILE A 146 0.74 -6.08 -9.20
CA ILE A 146 -0.30 -5.51 -10.07
C ILE A 146 -0.73 -4.10 -9.67
N GLN A 147 -0.33 -3.64 -8.49
CA GLN A 147 -0.65 -2.30 -8.01
C GLN A 147 0.51 -1.73 -7.21
N TRP A 148 0.73 -0.43 -7.35
CA TRP A 148 1.68 0.40 -6.61
C TRP A 148 0.91 1.54 -5.98
N GLU A 149 1.34 1.94 -4.80
CA GLU A 149 0.85 3.12 -4.10
C GLU A 149 2.04 3.86 -3.50
N TRP A 150 2.37 4.99 -4.11
CA TRP A 150 3.42 5.89 -3.69
C TRP A 150 2.83 7.03 -2.88
N ASN A 151 3.47 7.38 -1.77
CA ASN A 151 3.20 8.61 -1.03
C ASN A 151 4.51 9.39 -0.94
N PHE A 152 4.52 10.60 -1.50
CA PHE A 152 5.71 11.42 -1.64
C PHE A 152 5.99 12.32 -0.43
N ASP A 153 5.17 12.25 0.63
CA ASP A 153 5.30 13.04 1.87
C ASP A 153 5.07 14.56 1.69
N ASP A 154 4.53 14.98 0.54
CA ASP A 154 4.12 16.36 0.25
C ASP A 154 2.60 16.51 0.04
N GLY A 155 1.85 15.43 0.30
CA GLY A 155 0.42 15.33 0.08
C GLY A 155 0.02 14.76 -1.27
N ASN A 156 0.97 14.50 -2.17
CA ASN A 156 0.75 13.86 -3.45
C ASN A 156 0.98 12.34 -3.37
N VAL A 157 0.29 11.61 -4.25
CA VAL A 157 0.39 10.15 -4.39
C VAL A 157 0.49 9.77 -5.87
N SER A 158 1.03 8.58 -6.15
CA SER A 158 1.03 7.99 -7.50
C SER A 158 0.69 6.50 -7.44
N TYR A 159 0.11 5.98 -8.54
CA TYR A 159 -0.19 4.56 -8.73
C TYR A 159 0.56 3.96 -9.93
N GLU A 160 1.49 4.70 -10.50
CA GLU A 160 2.39 4.21 -11.55
C GLU A 160 3.48 3.31 -10.96
N SER A 161 3.98 2.35 -11.73
CA SER A 161 5.03 1.45 -11.23
C SER A 161 6.35 2.16 -10.95
N SER A 162 6.72 3.12 -11.77
CA SER A 162 7.98 3.89 -11.65
C SER A 162 7.71 5.36 -11.98
N PRO A 163 7.12 6.13 -11.06
CA PRO A 163 6.67 7.49 -11.31
C PRO A 163 7.83 8.48 -11.38
N GLN A 164 7.56 9.62 -12.03
CA GLN A 164 8.27 10.86 -11.80
C GLN A 164 7.46 11.77 -10.89
N HIS A 165 8.11 12.43 -9.95
CA HIS A 165 7.50 13.43 -9.11
C HIS A 165 8.36 14.68 -9.02
N THR A 166 7.74 15.86 -9.09
CA THR A 166 8.40 17.15 -8.90
C THR A 166 7.89 17.76 -7.62
N TYR A 167 8.77 18.02 -6.68
CA TYR A 167 8.47 18.70 -5.44
C TYR A 167 8.38 20.21 -5.65
N ASP A 168 7.53 20.87 -4.88
CA ASP A 168 7.38 22.33 -4.96
C ASP A 168 8.50 23.08 -4.20
N ASP A 169 9.06 22.45 -3.15
CA ASP A 169 10.07 23.02 -2.28
C ASP A 169 11.24 22.04 -2.06
N TYR A 170 12.41 22.59 -1.75
CA TYR A 170 13.53 21.81 -1.23
C TYR A 170 13.24 21.35 0.19
N GLY A 171 13.75 20.21 0.59
CA GLY A 171 13.49 19.68 1.92
C GLY A 171 13.82 18.22 2.07
N SER A 172 13.36 17.65 3.16
CA SER A 172 13.48 16.23 3.47
C SER A 172 12.09 15.58 3.40
N TYR A 173 11.96 14.56 2.56
CA TYR A 173 10.71 13.84 2.32
C TYR A 173 10.87 12.37 2.66
N ASN A 174 9.98 11.86 3.48
CA ASN A 174 9.96 10.44 3.87
C ASN A 174 8.99 9.67 2.96
N VAL A 175 9.47 9.35 1.77
CA VAL A 175 8.68 8.69 0.73
C VAL A 175 8.41 7.24 1.09
N ASN A 176 7.22 6.75 0.79
CA ASN A 176 6.92 5.33 0.95
C ASN A 176 6.24 4.73 -0.27
N LEU A 177 6.52 3.44 -0.46
CA LEU A 177 5.89 2.58 -1.45
C LEU A 177 5.20 1.42 -0.76
N THR A 178 3.96 1.15 -1.16
CA THR A 178 3.23 -0.08 -0.88
C THR A 178 2.86 -0.73 -2.21
N VAL A 179 3.03 -2.04 -2.33
CA VAL A 179 2.67 -2.79 -3.54
C VAL A 179 1.68 -3.90 -3.22
N MET A 180 0.88 -4.31 -4.21
CA MET A 180 -0.08 -5.40 -4.08
C MET A 180 0.15 -6.44 -5.17
N ASN A 181 0.09 -7.72 -4.81
CA ASN A 181 0.19 -8.82 -5.76
C ASN A 181 -1.17 -9.19 -6.39
N ASN A 182 -1.14 -10.10 -7.38
CA ASN A 182 -2.32 -10.60 -8.08
C ASN A 182 -3.30 -11.42 -7.22
N TYR A 183 -2.98 -11.67 -5.96
CA TYR A 183 -3.88 -12.28 -4.97
C TYR A 183 -4.48 -11.26 -3.99
N GLY A 184 -4.20 -9.97 -4.17
CA GLY A 184 -4.70 -8.91 -3.30
C GLY A 184 -3.97 -8.80 -1.96
N LEU A 185 -2.77 -9.38 -1.83
CA LEU A 185 -1.92 -9.19 -0.67
C LEU A 185 -1.06 -7.94 -0.84
N TYR A 186 -1.05 -7.10 0.19
CA TYR A 186 -0.22 -5.91 0.24
C TYR A 186 1.12 -6.19 0.93
N SER A 187 2.16 -5.50 0.49
CA SER A 187 3.42 -5.43 1.22
C SER A 187 3.27 -4.61 2.50
N SER A 188 4.23 -4.75 3.41
CA SER A 188 4.52 -3.68 4.36
C SER A 188 5.05 -2.46 3.59
N PRO A 189 4.73 -1.21 4.02
CA PRO A 189 5.29 -0.03 3.38
C PRO A 189 6.82 0.01 3.49
N HIS A 190 7.50 0.31 2.38
CA HIS A 190 8.94 0.59 2.37
C HIS A 190 9.16 2.10 2.39
N PHE A 191 9.99 2.59 3.31
CA PHE A 191 10.26 4.01 3.51
C PHE A 191 11.71 4.33 3.21
N GLU A 192 11.94 5.42 2.45
CA GLU A 192 13.24 6.06 2.32
C GLU A 192 13.13 7.57 2.45
N THR A 193 14.16 8.20 3.01
CA THR A 193 14.23 9.64 3.13
C THR A 193 14.98 10.22 1.94
N ILE A 194 14.32 11.09 1.18
CA ILE A 194 14.89 11.85 0.07
C ILE A 194 15.21 13.25 0.58
N ILE A 195 16.42 13.72 0.35
CA ILE A 195 16.84 15.08 0.70
C ILE A 195 17.06 15.85 -0.59
N LEU A 196 16.24 16.85 -0.83
CA LEU A 196 16.38 17.81 -1.94
C LEU A 196 16.95 19.10 -1.35
N LEU A 197 18.13 19.47 -1.83
CA LEU A 197 18.84 20.65 -1.33
C LEU A 197 18.77 21.76 -2.37
N ASP A 198 18.46 22.96 -1.92
CA ASP A 198 18.52 24.15 -2.76
C ASP A 198 19.99 24.44 -3.11
N LEU A 199 20.26 24.62 -4.42
CA LEU A 199 21.58 24.96 -4.98
C LEU A 199 22.74 24.46 -4.12
N PHE A 200 23.00 23.16 -4.19
CA PHE A 200 24.06 22.51 -3.42
C PHE A 200 25.40 23.21 -3.63
N GLY A 201 25.75 24.11 -2.71
CA GLY A 201 26.94 24.93 -2.81
C GLY A 201 26.70 26.45 -2.84
N ASP A 202 25.46 26.93 -2.95
CA ASP A 202 25.10 28.34 -2.70
C ASP A 202 24.96 28.56 -1.18
N LEU A 203 26.10 28.79 -0.55
CA LEU A 203 26.17 28.86 0.91
C LEU A 203 25.74 30.23 1.46
N ASN A 204 25.68 31.24 0.60
CA ASN A 204 25.25 32.59 0.97
C ASN A 204 23.79 32.90 0.58
N GLU A 205 23.12 31.93 -0.10
CA GLU A 205 21.71 32.02 -0.53
C GLU A 205 21.45 33.22 -1.48
N ASP A 206 22.43 33.61 -2.32
CA ASP A 206 22.25 34.70 -3.27
C ASP A 206 21.74 34.24 -4.65
N GLY A 207 21.56 32.94 -4.85
CA GLY A 207 21.07 32.32 -6.08
C GLY A 207 22.18 32.01 -7.10
N SER A 208 23.43 32.04 -6.67
CA SER A 208 24.59 31.75 -7.52
C SER A 208 25.63 30.93 -6.78
N ILE A 209 26.16 29.88 -7.39
CA ILE A 209 27.30 29.16 -6.82
C ILE A 209 28.59 29.80 -7.38
N ASP A 210 29.29 30.57 -6.56
CA ASP A 210 30.50 31.27 -7.00
C ASP A 210 31.61 31.31 -5.92
N VAL A 211 32.61 32.14 -6.15
CA VAL A 211 33.79 32.27 -5.25
C VAL A 211 33.40 32.77 -3.86
N ILE A 212 32.25 33.44 -3.70
CA ILE A 212 31.81 33.97 -2.40
C ILE A 212 31.40 32.80 -1.50
N ASP A 213 30.78 31.75 -2.05
CA ASP A 213 30.44 30.53 -1.31
C ASP A 213 31.68 29.78 -0.83
N VAL A 214 32.71 29.73 -1.68
CA VAL A 214 34.01 29.16 -1.25
C VAL A 214 34.58 29.93 -0.08
N VAL A 215 34.51 31.27 -0.08
CA VAL A 215 34.96 32.11 1.04
C VAL A 215 34.11 31.83 2.28
N GLN A 216 32.82 31.66 2.14
CA GLN A 216 31.93 31.34 3.23
C GLN A 216 32.25 29.98 3.87
N LEU A 217 32.46 28.94 3.03
CA LEU A 217 32.86 27.61 3.50
C LEU A 217 34.21 27.63 4.22
N VAL A 218 35.20 28.35 3.67
CA VAL A 218 36.51 28.53 4.31
C VAL A 218 36.38 29.20 5.67
N ASN A 219 35.58 30.26 5.79
CA ASN A 219 35.34 30.95 7.05
C ASN A 219 34.67 30.04 8.06
N TYR A 220 33.67 29.27 7.64
CA TYR A 220 32.98 28.29 8.50
C TYR A 220 33.96 27.24 9.08
N ILE A 221 34.85 26.71 8.24
CA ILE A 221 35.88 25.76 8.69
C ILE A 221 36.88 26.39 9.66
N LEU A 222 37.27 27.65 9.40
CA LEU A 222 38.25 28.35 10.26
C LEU A 222 37.67 28.79 11.61
N GLU A 223 36.40 29.13 11.65
CA GLU A 223 35.72 29.55 12.88
C GLU A 223 35.40 28.39 13.81
N ASN A 224 35.43 27.16 13.29
CA ASN A 224 35.18 25.90 14.02
C ASN A 224 33.85 25.89 14.78
N ASP A 225 32.87 26.67 14.31
CA ASP A 225 31.52 26.72 14.89
C ASP A 225 30.60 25.67 14.24
N MET A 226 30.67 24.44 14.73
CA MET A 226 29.89 23.32 14.27
C MET A 226 28.43 23.30 14.75
N SER A 227 27.92 24.43 15.25
CA SER A 227 26.63 24.47 15.96
C SER A 227 25.41 24.65 15.08
N GLN A 228 25.55 25.01 13.81
CA GLN A 228 24.44 25.28 12.89
C GLN A 228 24.70 24.78 11.46
N ASN A 229 23.68 24.23 10.79
CA ASN A 229 23.62 23.90 9.36
C ASN A 229 24.69 22.94 8.82
N PHE A 230 25.05 21.92 9.59
CA PHE A 230 26.04 20.92 9.17
C PHE A 230 25.80 20.37 7.74
N GLY A 231 24.54 20.09 7.37
CA GLY A 231 24.19 19.49 6.08
C GLY A 231 24.44 20.42 4.88
N PHE A 232 24.45 21.74 5.03
CA PHE A 232 24.71 22.68 3.94
C PHE A 232 26.19 22.80 3.56
N TYR A 233 27.07 22.54 4.51
CA TYR A 233 28.52 22.72 4.35
C TYR A 233 29.25 21.41 4.06
N ASP A 234 28.64 20.27 4.35
CA ASP A 234 29.16 18.92 4.05
C ASP A 234 28.76 18.52 2.64
N LEU A 235 29.49 19.04 1.65
CA LEU A 235 29.17 18.89 0.24
C LEU A 235 29.45 17.50 -0.32
N ASN A 236 30.28 16.70 0.34
CA ASN A 236 30.58 15.32 -0.06
C ASN A 236 29.83 14.27 0.74
N LEU A 237 29.00 14.69 1.71
CA LEU A 237 28.18 13.86 2.58
C LEU A 237 28.97 12.81 3.38
N ASP A 238 30.22 13.14 3.76
CA ASP A 238 31.07 12.23 4.56
C ASP A 238 30.97 12.48 6.07
N PHE A 239 30.04 13.34 6.50
CA PHE A 239 29.84 13.80 7.89
C PHE A 239 31.03 14.56 8.49
N GLN A 240 31.86 15.18 7.64
CA GLN A 240 32.98 16.02 8.05
C GLN A 240 33.05 17.26 7.15
N ILE A 241 32.97 18.45 7.73
CA ILE A 241 33.18 19.70 6.97
C ILE A 241 34.67 20.02 7.01
N ASN A 242 35.32 19.91 5.84
CA ASN A 242 36.77 20.05 5.72
C ASN A 242 37.19 20.53 4.32
N VAL A 243 38.47 20.46 4.01
CA VAL A 243 39.02 20.90 2.73
C VAL A 243 38.51 20.13 1.51
N LEU A 244 37.95 18.92 1.70
CA LEU A 244 37.40 18.14 0.60
C LEU A 244 36.10 18.79 0.07
N ASP A 245 35.31 19.38 0.95
CA ASP A 245 34.11 20.14 0.57
C ASP A 245 34.47 21.41 -0.21
N ILE A 246 35.54 22.09 0.17
CA ILE A 246 36.07 23.24 -0.59
C ILE A 246 36.48 22.82 -2.00
N ILE A 247 37.17 21.68 -2.13
CA ILE A 247 37.57 21.14 -3.42
C ILE A 247 36.37 20.83 -4.29
N LEU A 248 35.34 20.21 -3.71
CA LEU A 248 34.11 19.88 -4.42
C LEU A 248 33.39 21.16 -4.90
N LEU A 249 33.24 22.15 -4.02
CA LEU A 249 32.61 23.42 -4.35
C LEU A 249 33.35 24.14 -5.51
N VAL A 250 34.67 24.17 -5.44
CA VAL A 250 35.49 24.73 -6.52
C VAL A 250 35.29 23.96 -7.84
N GLN A 251 35.15 22.63 -7.78
CA GLN A 251 34.85 21.82 -8.97
C GLN A 251 33.50 22.12 -9.58
N ILE A 252 32.47 22.40 -8.77
CA ILE A 252 31.13 22.82 -9.22
C ILE A 252 31.23 24.15 -9.98
N ILE A 253 31.99 25.12 -9.44
CA ILE A 253 32.11 26.47 -10.02
C ILE A 253 32.85 26.47 -11.36
N ILE A 254 33.83 25.60 -11.58
CA ILE A 254 34.68 25.61 -12.76
C ILE A 254 34.22 24.68 -13.90
N ASN A 255 33.16 23.86 -13.67
CA ASN A 255 32.58 22.99 -14.70
C ASN A 255 31.33 23.60 -15.33
#